data_bceef87d1d1f633e8db76918150310b1
#
_entry.id   bceef87d1d1f633e8db76918150310b1
#
_cell.length_a   1.000
_cell.length_b   1.000
_cell.length_c   1.000
_cell.angle_alpha   90.00
_cell.angle_beta   90.00
_cell.angle_gamma   90.00
#
_symmetry.space_group_name_H-M   'P 1'
#
loop_
_entity.id
_entity.type
_entity.pdbx_description
1 polymer ?
#
loop_
_entity_poly.entity_id
_entity_poly.type
_entity_poly.pdbx_seq_one_letter_code
_entity_poly.pdbx_strand_id
1 'polypeptide(L)'
;NALGIEFRIVEEDTYSVVKRLVPEGKTTCSLCSRLRRGVLYNVAAELGASKIALGHHADDIVETLFLNMFFNSRLKAMPAKLKSDDQRNVVIRPLVYVRENLIKQYAALREFPIIPCNLCGSQTGLQRQAIKSMLQQWDDAHPGRVDNIVTSLCKVTPSHLLDGDLFDFHNLKQFDD
;
A
#
# COMPACT_ATOMS: atom_id res chain seq x y z
N ASN A 1 12.75 20.03 -16.20
CA ASN A 1 11.96 20.06 -14.94
C ASN A 1 11.05 21.30 -14.95
N ALA A 2 9.87 21.19 -15.57
CA ALA A 2 8.92 22.30 -15.71
C ALA A 2 8.35 22.80 -14.34
N LEU A 3 8.47 21.99 -13.28
CA LEU A 3 7.95 22.33 -11.96
C LEU A 3 9.03 22.88 -10.99
N GLY A 4 10.30 22.97 -11.43
CA GLY A 4 11.40 23.40 -10.59
C GLY A 4 11.70 22.48 -9.38
N ILE A 5 11.14 21.25 -9.39
CA ILE A 5 11.34 20.29 -8.30
C ILE A 5 12.70 19.60 -8.49
N GLU A 6 13.52 19.62 -7.45
CA GLU A 6 14.76 18.85 -7.42
C GLU A 6 14.43 17.35 -7.49
N PHE A 7 15.18 16.61 -8.32
CA PHE A 7 15.03 15.16 -8.43
C PHE A 7 16.40 14.48 -8.58
N ARG A 8 16.47 13.24 -8.12
CA ARG A 8 17.67 12.40 -8.26
C ARG A 8 17.29 11.08 -8.93
N ILE A 9 18.03 10.69 -9.96
CA ILE A 9 17.92 9.38 -10.59
C ILE A 9 18.96 8.47 -9.94
N VAL A 10 18.52 7.30 -9.49
CA VAL A 10 19.39 6.26 -8.94
C VAL A 10 19.21 5.01 -9.77
N GLU A 11 20.28 4.52 -10.36
CA GLU A 11 20.30 3.32 -11.17
C GLU A 11 20.87 2.16 -10.34
N GLU A 12 20.08 1.10 -10.15
CA GLU A 12 20.44 -0.09 -9.40
C GLU A 12 19.92 -1.34 -10.11
N ASP A 13 20.80 -2.30 -10.38
CA ASP A 13 20.42 -3.56 -11.02
C ASP A 13 19.73 -4.52 -10.02
N THR A 14 18.53 -4.15 -9.62
CA THR A 14 17.69 -5.01 -8.77
C THR A 14 17.12 -6.21 -9.53
N TYR A 15 17.03 -6.13 -10.85
CA TYR A 15 16.44 -7.19 -11.68
C TYR A 15 17.32 -8.44 -11.72
N SER A 16 18.61 -8.32 -11.93
CA SER A 16 19.56 -9.44 -11.90
C SER A 16 19.59 -10.13 -10.53
N VAL A 17 19.50 -9.34 -9.44
CA VAL A 17 19.39 -9.89 -8.08
C VAL A 17 18.12 -10.71 -7.91
N VAL A 18 16.98 -10.19 -8.36
CA VAL A 18 15.69 -10.88 -8.29
C VAL A 18 15.72 -12.17 -9.12
N LYS A 19 16.22 -12.14 -10.35
CA LYS A 19 16.34 -13.34 -11.21
C LYS A 19 17.22 -14.42 -10.60
N ARG A 20 18.29 -14.06 -9.93
CA ARG A 20 19.21 -15.00 -9.30
C ARG A 20 18.64 -15.67 -8.06
N LEU A 21 17.83 -14.92 -7.26
CA LEU A 21 17.37 -15.37 -5.94
C LEU A 21 15.97 -15.96 -5.93
N VAL A 22 15.15 -15.67 -6.94
CA VAL A 22 13.76 -16.17 -7.02
C VAL A 22 13.71 -17.31 -8.04
N PRO A 23 13.32 -18.52 -7.60
CA PRO A 23 13.14 -19.66 -8.51
C PRO A 23 12.11 -19.36 -9.60
N GLU A 24 12.32 -19.98 -10.76
CA GLU A 24 11.38 -19.86 -11.87
C GLU A 24 9.96 -20.27 -11.47
N GLY A 25 8.95 -19.53 -11.92
CA GLY A 25 7.54 -19.76 -11.55
C GLY A 25 7.11 -19.19 -10.20
N LYS A 26 8.03 -18.61 -9.39
CA LYS A 26 7.70 -17.93 -8.15
C LYS A 26 7.53 -16.42 -8.34
N THR A 27 6.77 -15.78 -7.42
CA THR A 27 6.53 -14.33 -7.49
C THR A 27 7.76 -13.53 -7.09
N THR A 28 8.18 -12.60 -7.94
CA THR A 28 9.35 -11.75 -7.74
C THR A 28 9.03 -10.47 -6.93
N CYS A 29 7.75 -10.13 -6.78
CA CYS A 29 7.29 -8.84 -6.29
C CYS A 29 7.74 -8.50 -4.87
N SER A 30 7.77 -9.46 -3.95
CA SER A 30 8.14 -9.18 -2.56
C SER A 30 9.62 -8.82 -2.43
N LEU A 31 10.50 -9.55 -3.14
CA LEU A 31 11.94 -9.28 -3.15
C LEU A 31 12.24 -7.96 -3.88
N CYS A 32 11.66 -7.75 -5.06
CA CYS A 32 11.79 -6.50 -5.82
C CYS A 32 11.36 -5.29 -4.98
N SER A 33 10.21 -5.37 -4.32
CA SER A 33 9.70 -4.31 -3.45
C SER A 33 10.63 -4.04 -2.26
N ARG A 34 11.23 -5.08 -1.68
CA ARG A 34 12.21 -4.95 -0.57
C ARG A 34 13.49 -4.26 -1.03
N LEU A 35 14.05 -4.67 -2.17
CA LEU A 35 15.25 -4.05 -2.75
C LEU A 35 15.01 -2.57 -3.05
N ARG A 36 13.91 -2.23 -3.72
CA ARG A 36 13.55 -0.84 -4.01
C ARG A 36 13.39 0.01 -2.75
N ARG A 37 12.80 -0.54 -1.68
CA ARG A 37 12.70 0.17 -0.39
C ARG A 37 14.08 0.39 0.22
N GLY A 38 14.97 -0.59 0.17
CA GLY A 38 16.34 -0.45 0.64
C GLY A 38 17.07 0.72 -0.03
N VAL A 39 16.98 0.83 -1.35
CA VAL A 39 17.54 1.95 -2.10
C VAL A 39 16.95 3.28 -1.63
N LEU A 40 15.62 3.37 -1.51
CA LEU A 40 14.95 4.59 -1.04
C LEU A 40 15.39 4.99 0.37
N TYR A 41 15.57 4.04 1.28
CA TYR A 41 16.01 4.32 2.66
C TYR A 41 17.45 4.80 2.70
N ASN A 42 18.34 4.24 1.88
CA ASN A 42 19.72 4.69 1.78
C ASN A 42 19.81 6.12 1.22
N VAL A 43 19.10 6.40 0.12
CA VAL A 43 19.05 7.74 -0.46
C VAL A 43 18.45 8.76 0.53
N ALA A 44 17.40 8.40 1.25
CA ALA A 44 16.82 9.26 2.27
C ALA A 44 17.83 9.58 3.39
N ALA A 45 18.60 8.59 3.82
CA ALA A 45 19.66 8.78 4.81
C ALA A 45 20.79 9.68 4.28
N GLU A 46 21.26 9.47 3.06
CA GLU A 46 22.28 10.30 2.39
C GLU A 46 21.85 11.77 2.28
N LEU A 47 20.56 12.01 2.02
CA LEU A 47 19.99 13.35 1.91
C LEU A 47 19.63 13.97 3.27
N GLY A 48 19.83 13.27 4.38
CA GLY A 48 19.41 13.72 5.71
C GLY A 48 17.88 13.85 5.85
N ALA A 49 17.10 13.16 5.01
CA ALA A 49 15.66 13.23 5.05
C ALA A 49 15.11 12.48 6.25
N SER A 50 14.27 13.11 7.05
CA SER A 50 13.60 12.48 8.19
C SER A 50 12.33 11.72 7.81
N LYS A 51 11.77 11.99 6.62
CA LYS A 51 10.51 11.41 6.13
C LYS A 51 10.63 10.97 4.68
N ILE A 52 9.91 9.89 4.35
CA ILE A 52 9.75 9.37 2.99
C ILE A 52 8.26 9.42 2.65
N ALA A 53 7.87 10.27 1.70
CA ALA A 53 6.49 10.34 1.22
C ALA A 53 6.30 9.36 0.07
N LEU A 54 5.32 8.45 0.19
CA LEU A 54 4.94 7.50 -0.86
C LEU A 54 3.58 7.88 -1.44
N GLY A 55 3.45 7.73 -2.76
CA GLY A 55 2.25 8.09 -3.53
C GLY A 55 1.08 7.12 -3.43
N HIS A 56 1.05 6.22 -2.41
CA HIS A 56 -0.10 5.33 -2.21
C HIS A 56 -1.36 6.12 -1.88
N HIS A 57 -2.47 5.72 -2.48
CA HIS A 57 -3.77 6.40 -2.40
C HIS A 57 -4.87 5.50 -1.79
N ALA A 58 -6.08 6.02 -1.63
CA ALA A 58 -7.19 5.32 -0.98
C ALA A 58 -7.47 3.94 -1.58
N ASP A 59 -7.49 3.83 -2.90
CA ASP A 59 -7.74 2.57 -3.60
C ASP A 59 -6.63 1.54 -3.31
N ASP A 60 -5.35 1.92 -3.23
CA ASP A 60 -4.25 1.03 -2.83
C ASP A 60 -4.43 0.48 -1.41
N ILE A 61 -4.95 1.31 -0.49
CA ILE A 61 -5.22 0.92 0.89
C ILE A 61 -6.29 -0.16 0.93
N VAL A 62 -7.39 0.04 0.20
CA VAL A 62 -8.51 -0.91 0.13
C VAL A 62 -8.08 -2.19 -0.60
N GLU A 63 -7.41 -2.08 -1.74
CA GLU A 63 -6.85 -3.25 -2.44
C GLU A 63 -5.95 -4.09 -1.51
N THR A 64 -5.10 -3.43 -0.72
CA THR A 64 -4.22 -4.12 0.23
C THR A 64 -4.98 -4.79 1.36
N LEU A 65 -6.05 -4.16 1.87
CA LEU A 65 -6.94 -4.77 2.85
C LEU A 65 -7.54 -6.07 2.30
N PHE A 66 -8.15 -6.04 1.12
CA PHE A 66 -8.78 -7.22 0.52
C PHE A 66 -7.77 -8.30 0.15
N LEU A 67 -6.58 -7.94 -0.34
CA LEU A 67 -5.49 -8.91 -0.55
C LEU A 67 -5.10 -9.62 0.76
N ASN A 68 -5.01 -8.90 1.86
CA ASN A 68 -4.68 -9.51 3.15
C ASN A 68 -5.84 -10.37 3.69
N MET A 69 -7.07 -9.93 3.55
CA MET A 69 -8.25 -10.70 3.98
C MET A 69 -8.40 -12.00 3.19
N PHE A 70 -8.30 -11.95 1.87
CA PHE A 70 -8.59 -13.10 1.00
C PHE A 70 -7.44 -14.09 0.89
N PHE A 71 -6.19 -13.64 0.99
CA PHE A 71 -5.02 -14.49 0.74
C PHE A 71 -4.10 -14.67 1.94
N ASN A 72 -4.25 -13.87 3.00
CA ASN A 72 -3.36 -13.91 4.16
C ASN A 72 -4.09 -14.05 5.50
N SER A 73 -5.42 -14.18 5.51
CA SER A 73 -6.25 -14.28 6.72
C SER A 73 -5.97 -13.18 7.75
N ARG A 74 -5.82 -11.93 7.27
CA ARG A 74 -5.47 -10.79 8.13
C ARG A 74 -6.28 -9.55 7.79
N LEU A 75 -6.83 -8.89 8.82
CA LEU A 75 -7.37 -7.54 8.72
C LEU A 75 -6.22 -6.52 8.78
N LYS A 76 -5.57 -6.28 7.65
CA LYS A 76 -4.40 -5.43 7.56
C LYS A 76 -4.42 -4.62 6.25
N ALA A 77 -4.33 -3.31 6.37
CA ALA A 77 -4.14 -2.39 5.25
C ALA A 77 -2.75 -1.72 5.33
N MET A 78 -2.53 -0.68 4.54
CA MET A 78 -1.34 0.17 4.64
C MET A 78 -1.63 1.34 5.59
N PRO A 79 -0.81 1.56 6.64
CA PRO A 79 -1.00 2.71 7.52
C PRO A 79 -0.63 4.02 6.83
N ALA A 80 -1.29 5.12 7.21
CA ALA A 80 -0.97 6.46 6.71
C ALA A 80 0.45 6.91 7.07
N LYS A 81 0.96 6.43 8.23
CA LYS A 81 2.27 6.78 8.77
C LYS A 81 2.84 5.61 9.57
N LEU A 82 4.11 5.30 9.36
CA LEU A 82 4.83 4.27 10.14
C LEU A 82 6.34 4.56 10.12
N LYS A 83 7.08 3.92 11.03
CA LYS A 83 8.54 3.88 10.92
C LYS A 83 8.97 2.95 9.80
N SER A 84 10.05 3.28 9.10
CA SER A 84 10.68 2.40 8.11
C SER A 84 11.15 1.10 8.76
N ASP A 85 11.33 0.03 7.97
CA ASP A 85 11.75 -1.29 8.47
C ASP A 85 13.10 -1.22 9.22
N ASP A 86 13.99 -0.30 8.81
CA ASP A 86 15.29 -0.02 9.42
C ASP A 86 15.24 1.04 10.54
N GLN A 87 14.07 1.54 10.90
CA GLN A 87 13.80 2.53 11.95
C GLN A 87 14.42 3.93 11.73
N ARG A 88 15.10 4.19 10.61
CA ARG A 88 15.80 5.46 10.33
C ARG A 88 14.87 6.59 9.90
N ASN A 89 13.78 6.27 9.21
CA ASN A 89 12.88 7.24 8.61
C ASN A 89 11.42 7.04 9.03
N VAL A 90 10.63 8.08 8.88
CA VAL A 90 9.17 8.00 8.96
C VAL A 90 8.60 7.93 7.55
N VAL A 91 7.93 6.83 7.22
CA VAL A 91 7.20 6.69 5.96
C VAL A 91 5.81 7.28 6.13
N ILE A 92 5.41 8.16 5.22
CA ILE A 92 4.09 8.81 5.18
C ILE A 92 3.41 8.55 3.83
N ARG A 93 2.08 8.57 3.81
CA ARG A 93 1.25 8.44 2.61
C ARG A 93 0.27 9.62 2.54
N PRO A 94 0.69 10.76 2.00
CA PRO A 94 -0.13 11.98 1.98
C PRO A 94 -1.45 11.81 1.21
N LEU A 95 -1.50 10.88 0.24
CA LEU A 95 -2.65 10.65 -0.61
C LEU A 95 -3.59 9.55 -0.10
N VAL A 96 -3.43 9.09 1.14
CA VAL A 96 -4.17 7.95 1.72
C VAL A 96 -5.70 8.10 1.67
N TYR A 97 -6.21 9.31 1.64
CA TYR A 97 -7.65 9.63 1.54
C TYR A 97 -8.09 10.08 0.15
N VAL A 98 -7.18 10.11 -0.83
CA VAL A 98 -7.48 10.57 -2.18
C VAL A 98 -7.77 9.36 -3.07
N ARG A 99 -8.88 9.40 -3.81
CA ARG A 99 -9.26 8.34 -4.76
C ARG A 99 -8.39 8.38 -6.03
N GLU A 100 -8.08 7.20 -6.58
CA GLU A 100 -7.25 7.04 -7.78
C GLU A 100 -7.80 7.83 -8.98
N ASN A 101 -9.12 7.88 -9.16
CA ASN A 101 -9.74 8.60 -10.25
C ASN A 101 -9.44 10.10 -10.22
N LEU A 102 -9.41 10.73 -9.05
CA LEU A 102 -9.05 12.14 -8.90
C LEU A 102 -7.57 12.38 -9.23
N ILE A 103 -6.69 11.45 -8.82
CA ILE A 103 -5.26 11.51 -9.14
C ILE A 103 -5.06 11.39 -10.65
N LYS A 104 -5.77 10.48 -11.32
CA LYS A 104 -5.72 10.32 -12.77
C LYS A 104 -6.19 11.57 -13.51
N GLN A 105 -7.30 12.17 -13.06
CA GLN A 105 -7.78 13.43 -13.63
C GLN A 105 -6.75 14.55 -13.46
N TYR A 106 -6.19 14.70 -12.27
CA TYR A 106 -5.15 15.70 -12.03
C TYR A 106 -3.90 15.47 -12.88
N ALA A 107 -3.43 14.22 -12.97
CA ALA A 107 -2.27 13.87 -13.80
C ALA A 107 -2.50 14.16 -15.28
N ALA A 108 -3.70 13.91 -15.80
CA ALA A 108 -4.07 14.24 -17.17
C ALA A 108 -4.10 15.74 -17.40
N LEU A 109 -4.69 16.53 -16.49
CA LEU A 109 -4.72 18.00 -16.58
C LEU A 109 -3.32 18.62 -16.52
N ARG A 110 -2.38 17.97 -15.85
CA ARG A 110 -0.99 18.42 -15.69
C ARG A 110 -0.04 17.80 -16.74
N GLU A 111 -0.55 16.96 -17.62
CA GLU A 111 0.22 16.26 -18.65
C GLU A 111 1.46 15.54 -18.10
N PHE A 112 1.33 14.90 -16.93
CA PHE A 112 2.45 14.18 -16.32
C PHE A 112 2.87 12.99 -17.19
N PRO A 113 4.18 12.81 -17.44
CA PRO A 113 4.69 11.68 -18.20
C PRO A 113 4.58 10.39 -17.37
N ILE A 114 3.42 9.72 -17.46
CA ILE A 114 3.19 8.48 -16.72
C ILE A 114 3.80 7.31 -17.51
N ILE A 115 4.74 6.61 -16.87
CA ILE A 115 5.36 5.40 -17.41
C ILE A 115 4.43 4.22 -17.14
N PRO A 116 3.94 3.49 -18.17
CA PRO A 116 3.10 2.32 -17.95
C PRO A 116 3.89 1.20 -17.27
N CYS A 117 3.32 0.61 -16.21
CA CYS A 117 3.91 -0.52 -15.50
C CYS A 117 3.48 -1.85 -16.15
N ASN A 118 4.23 -2.31 -17.14
CA ASN A 118 4.00 -3.59 -17.85
C ASN A 118 5.21 -4.57 -17.73
N LEU A 119 6.13 -4.30 -16.82
CA LEU A 119 7.44 -4.96 -16.78
C LEU A 119 7.49 -6.31 -16.06
N CYS A 120 6.51 -6.67 -15.24
CA CYS A 120 6.66 -7.86 -14.40
C CYS A 120 5.48 -8.82 -14.39
N GLY A 121 4.88 -9.24 -15.43
CA GLY A 121 3.81 -10.25 -15.56
C GLY A 121 3.61 -11.28 -14.41
N SER A 122 3.78 -10.85 -13.15
CA SER A 122 3.75 -11.72 -11.98
C SER A 122 2.33 -12.00 -11.49
N GLN A 123 2.10 -13.20 -10.92
CA GLN A 123 0.77 -13.63 -10.42
C GLN A 123 0.14 -12.68 -9.37
N THR A 124 0.95 -11.99 -8.57
CA THR A 124 0.44 -10.96 -7.64
C THR A 124 -0.20 -9.77 -8.34
N GLY A 125 0.26 -9.45 -9.56
CA GLY A 125 -0.41 -8.48 -10.41
C GLY A 125 -1.82 -8.91 -10.80
N LEU A 126 -2.04 -10.19 -11.08
CA LEU A 126 -3.35 -10.75 -11.43
C LEU A 126 -4.33 -10.72 -10.24
N GLN A 127 -3.89 -11.08 -9.04
CA GLN A 127 -4.72 -11.02 -7.84
C GLN A 127 -5.13 -9.58 -7.50
N ARG A 128 -4.18 -8.64 -7.56
CA ARG A 128 -4.46 -7.22 -7.35
C ARG A 128 -5.42 -6.69 -8.41
N GLN A 129 -5.24 -7.08 -9.68
CA GLN A 129 -6.12 -6.68 -10.77
C GLN A 129 -7.55 -7.23 -10.57
N ALA A 130 -7.69 -8.47 -10.13
CA ALA A 130 -8.99 -9.07 -9.84
C ALA A 130 -9.71 -8.31 -8.70
N ILE A 131 -9.00 -7.99 -7.61
CA ILE A 131 -9.55 -7.19 -6.51
C ILE A 131 -9.92 -5.79 -6.99
N LYS A 132 -9.05 -5.14 -7.76
CA LYS A 132 -9.34 -3.81 -8.32
C LYS A 132 -10.59 -3.82 -9.17
N SER A 133 -10.75 -4.80 -10.05
CA SER A 133 -11.96 -4.95 -10.88
C SER A 133 -13.22 -5.21 -10.05
N MET A 134 -13.13 -6.05 -9.02
CA MET A 134 -14.23 -6.31 -8.10
C MET A 134 -14.65 -5.03 -7.34
N LEU A 135 -13.70 -4.29 -6.81
CA LEU A 135 -13.96 -3.05 -6.08
C LEU A 135 -14.56 -1.97 -6.99
N GLN A 136 -14.08 -1.88 -8.24
CA GLN A 136 -14.63 -0.97 -9.23
C GLN A 136 -16.09 -1.31 -9.54
N GLN A 137 -16.42 -2.59 -9.80
CA GLN A 137 -17.79 -3.04 -10.04
C GLN A 137 -18.70 -2.74 -8.84
N TRP A 138 -18.20 -2.89 -7.61
CA TRP A 138 -18.96 -2.54 -6.41
C TRP A 138 -19.22 -1.04 -6.28
N ASP A 139 -18.24 -0.22 -6.59
CA ASP A 139 -18.35 1.24 -6.49
C ASP A 139 -19.23 1.79 -7.62
N ASP A 140 -19.19 1.20 -8.83
CA ASP A 140 -20.05 1.55 -9.96
C ASP A 140 -21.53 1.20 -9.66
N ALA A 141 -21.77 0.02 -9.08
CA ALA A 141 -23.12 -0.39 -8.70
C ALA A 141 -23.69 0.40 -7.51
N HIS A 142 -22.82 0.84 -6.61
CA HIS A 142 -23.18 1.56 -5.39
C HIS A 142 -22.09 2.58 -5.05
N PRO A 143 -22.18 3.79 -5.59
CA PRO A 143 -21.18 4.84 -5.39
C PRO A 143 -20.90 5.13 -3.90
N GLY A 144 -19.62 5.30 -3.56
CA GLY A 144 -19.17 5.58 -2.20
C GLY A 144 -18.82 4.35 -1.35
N ARG A 145 -18.95 3.12 -1.87
CA ARG A 145 -18.59 1.91 -1.11
C ARG A 145 -17.11 1.87 -0.76
N VAL A 146 -16.24 2.24 -1.69
CA VAL A 146 -14.79 2.28 -1.43
C VAL A 146 -14.46 3.33 -0.38
N ASP A 147 -15.11 4.48 -0.40
CA ASP A 147 -14.93 5.53 0.62
C ASP A 147 -15.40 5.08 2.01
N ASN A 148 -16.51 4.32 2.06
CA ASN A 148 -16.98 3.71 3.29
C ASN A 148 -15.97 2.70 3.85
N ILE A 149 -15.33 1.88 3.01
CA ILE A 149 -14.29 0.94 3.44
C ILE A 149 -13.08 1.69 4.01
N VAL A 150 -12.61 2.75 3.34
CA VAL A 150 -11.52 3.61 3.85
C VAL A 150 -11.90 4.20 5.22
N THR A 151 -13.12 4.70 5.35
CA THR A 151 -13.62 5.29 6.59
C THR A 151 -13.72 4.26 7.71
N SER A 152 -14.12 3.02 7.40
CA SER A 152 -14.22 1.94 8.39
C SER A 152 -12.88 1.57 9.02
N LEU A 153 -11.79 1.68 8.25
CA LEU A 153 -10.43 1.47 8.77
C LEU A 153 -10.02 2.50 9.85
N CYS A 154 -10.70 3.64 9.89
CA CYS A 154 -10.51 4.68 10.91
C CYS A 154 -11.47 4.53 12.11
N LYS A 155 -12.43 3.59 12.05
CA LYS A 155 -13.51 3.43 13.04
C LYS A 155 -13.66 1.96 13.44
N VAL A 156 -12.59 1.39 13.98
CA VAL A 156 -12.59 0.00 14.45
C VAL A 156 -13.26 -0.05 15.84
N THR A 157 -14.12 -1.06 16.07
CA THR A 157 -14.71 -1.37 17.36
C THR A 157 -14.07 -2.68 17.87
N PRO A 158 -13.02 -2.61 18.71
CA PRO A 158 -12.25 -3.79 19.12
C PRO A 158 -13.09 -4.90 19.75
N SER A 159 -14.05 -4.56 20.59
CA SER A 159 -14.93 -5.52 21.27
C SER A 159 -15.86 -6.32 20.32
N HIS A 160 -15.92 -5.98 19.06
CA HIS A 160 -16.71 -6.66 18.02
C HIS A 160 -15.83 -7.44 17.04
N LEU A 161 -14.54 -7.57 17.34
CA LEU A 161 -13.59 -8.39 16.58
C LEU A 161 -13.19 -9.62 17.40
N LEU A 162 -12.69 -10.66 16.70
CA LEU A 162 -12.29 -11.93 17.32
C LEU A 162 -10.80 -11.98 17.71
N ASP A 163 -10.15 -10.82 17.81
CA ASP A 163 -8.74 -10.68 18.16
C ASP A 163 -8.60 -10.38 19.65
N GLY A 164 -8.14 -11.36 20.42
CA GLY A 164 -7.98 -11.28 21.88
C GLY A 164 -6.92 -10.29 22.33
N ASP A 165 -5.96 -9.91 21.45
CA ASP A 165 -4.96 -8.89 21.74
C ASP A 165 -5.56 -7.47 21.63
N LEU A 166 -6.64 -7.29 20.86
CA LEU A 166 -7.36 -6.03 20.74
C LEU A 166 -8.42 -5.86 21.82
N PHE A 167 -9.06 -6.94 22.23
CA PHE A 167 -10.10 -6.93 23.25
C PHE A 167 -10.17 -8.29 23.95
N ASP A 168 -9.94 -8.30 25.26
CA ASP A 168 -9.91 -9.52 26.08
C ASP A 168 -11.34 -10.02 26.39
N PHE A 169 -11.99 -10.64 25.41
CA PHE A 169 -13.31 -11.24 25.56
C PHE A 169 -13.30 -12.58 26.30
N HIS A 170 -12.12 -13.21 26.49
CA HIS A 170 -11.98 -14.47 27.22
C HIS A 170 -12.12 -14.31 28.74
N ASN A 171 -11.73 -13.14 29.28
CA ASN A 171 -11.74 -12.85 30.69
C ASN A 171 -12.92 -11.95 31.13
N LEU A 172 -13.94 -11.83 30.29
CA LEU A 172 -15.16 -11.11 30.68
C LEU A 172 -15.82 -11.84 31.87
N LYS A 173 -15.93 -11.16 33.01
CA LYS A 173 -16.67 -11.64 34.18
C LYS A 173 -18.12 -11.27 34.07
N GLN A 174 -19.01 -12.15 34.56
CA GLN A 174 -20.39 -11.74 34.87
C GLN A 174 -20.32 -10.68 35.99
N PHE A 175 -21.19 -9.67 35.91
CA PHE A 175 -21.36 -8.76 37.02
C PHE A 175 -21.85 -9.61 38.20
N ASP A 176 -21.09 -9.65 39.31
CA ASP A 176 -21.60 -10.11 40.58
C ASP A 176 -22.61 -9.03 41.03
N ASP A 177 -23.89 -9.44 41.20
CA ASP A 177 -24.96 -8.59 41.73
C ASP A 177 -24.62 -8.14 43.16
#